data_ef0a5ffed323e257ecf3b02dd7da8843
#
_entry.id   ef0a5ffed323e257ecf3b02dd7da8843
#
_cell.length_a   1.000
_cell.length_b   1.000
_cell.length_c   1.000
_cell.angle_alpha   90.00
_cell.angle_beta   90.00
_cell.angle_gamma   90.00
#
_symmetry.space_group_name_H-M   'P 1'
#
loop_
_entity.id
_entity.type
_entity.pdbx_description
1 polymer ?
#
loop_
_entity_poly.entity_id
_entity_poly.type
_entity_poly.pdbx_seq_one_letter_code
_entity_poly.pdbx_strand_id
1 'polypeptide(L)'
;MDRGTGGSMTPGYGPAPEMWLDPGPPLPRRTWQRRTRVPVIVATAVAVIVFAVVVGVAVVAGLLTTPTFTAKGGVVADCLTENAALPDGGTLARGAPVVLFDAAGGEVARTTLSVFLRGDDGCQLTFEVNGVDYTDAGYLVSVGDADGRFSESVSTAALQQGAVLRPLG
;
A
#
# COMPACT_ATOMS: atom_id res chain seq x y z
N MET A 1 10.50 -99.15 -55.55
CA MET A 1 9.93 -97.84 -55.40
C MET A 1 9.43 -97.74 -53.96
N ASP A 2 10.26 -97.21 -53.10
CA ASP A 2 9.91 -97.11 -51.68
C ASP A 2 10.27 -95.74 -51.17
N ARG A 3 9.27 -95.00 -50.69
CA ARG A 3 9.39 -93.63 -50.24
C ARG A 3 9.66 -93.60 -48.71
N GLY A 4 10.90 -93.28 -48.36
CA GLY A 4 11.25 -93.13 -47.00
C GLY A 4 10.58 -91.86 -46.37
N THR A 5 9.86 -92.12 -45.33
CA THR A 5 9.19 -91.13 -44.48
C THR A 5 10.22 -90.57 -43.50
N GLY A 6 10.69 -89.31 -43.72
CA GLY A 6 11.52 -88.64 -42.83
C GLY A 6 10.77 -88.11 -41.59
N GLY A 7 11.04 -88.71 -40.43
CA GLY A 7 10.54 -88.24 -39.18
C GLY A 7 11.24 -86.99 -38.73
N SER A 8 10.56 -85.90 -38.67
CA SER A 8 11.04 -84.61 -38.08
C SER A 8 11.03 -84.77 -36.55
N MET A 9 12.22 -84.86 -35.97
CA MET A 9 12.42 -84.69 -34.50
C MET A 9 12.36 -83.26 -34.14
N THR A 10 11.28 -82.81 -33.59
CA THR A 10 11.15 -81.54 -32.93
C THR A 10 11.90 -81.60 -31.58
N PRO A 11 12.89 -80.74 -31.30
CA PRO A 11 13.52 -80.67 -29.99
C PRO A 11 12.46 -80.17 -29.01
N GLY A 12 12.06 -81.04 -28.05
CA GLY A 12 11.22 -80.60 -26.94
C GLY A 12 11.95 -79.58 -26.07
N TYR A 13 11.57 -78.30 -26.20
CA TYR A 13 11.88 -77.34 -25.18
C TYR A 13 11.06 -77.70 -23.95
N GLY A 14 11.71 -78.36 -22.99
CA GLY A 14 11.17 -78.50 -21.66
C GLY A 14 10.95 -77.12 -21.06
N PRO A 15 9.92 -76.92 -20.24
CA PRO A 15 9.73 -75.65 -19.57
C PRO A 15 11.03 -75.30 -18.83
N ALA A 16 11.53 -74.08 -19.11
CA ALA A 16 12.71 -73.56 -18.39
C ALA A 16 12.37 -73.61 -16.89
N PRO A 17 13.33 -74.07 -16.05
CA PRO A 17 13.08 -74.07 -14.61
C PRO A 17 12.79 -72.62 -14.22
N GLU A 18 11.55 -72.39 -13.74
CA GLU A 18 11.19 -71.13 -13.13
C GLU A 18 12.12 -70.92 -11.93
N MET A 19 13.16 -70.16 -12.15
CA MET A 19 14.08 -69.75 -11.10
C MET A 19 13.37 -68.66 -10.32
N TRP A 20 12.40 -69.06 -9.52
CA TRP A 20 11.79 -68.18 -8.54
C TRP A 20 12.90 -67.80 -7.56
N LEU A 21 13.33 -66.55 -7.61
CA LEU A 21 14.13 -65.96 -6.55
C LEU A 21 13.29 -66.13 -5.28
N ASP A 22 13.79 -66.92 -4.34
CA ASP A 22 13.19 -67.03 -3.01
C ASP A 22 12.84 -65.60 -2.53
N PRO A 23 11.60 -65.32 -2.17
CA PRO A 23 11.28 -64.01 -1.63
C PRO A 23 12.10 -63.84 -0.37
N GLY A 24 13.12 -63.01 -0.46
CA GLY A 24 14.00 -62.68 0.65
C GLY A 24 13.18 -62.25 1.89
N PRO A 25 13.78 -62.31 3.07
CA PRO A 25 13.06 -61.98 4.30
C PRO A 25 12.35 -60.66 4.15
N PRO A 26 11.08 -60.54 4.63
CA PRO A 26 10.29 -59.37 4.47
C PRO A 26 11.06 -58.15 5.02
N LEU A 27 11.29 -57.13 4.18
CA LEU A 27 12.01 -55.92 4.57
C LEU A 27 11.33 -55.31 5.80
N PRO A 28 12.09 -54.93 6.83
CA PRO A 28 11.47 -54.33 8.03
C PRO A 28 10.65 -53.12 7.62
N ARG A 29 9.40 -53.12 8.03
CA ARG A 29 8.48 -52.01 7.75
C ARG A 29 9.14 -50.70 8.25
N ARG A 30 9.34 -49.74 7.38
CA ARG A 30 9.87 -48.39 7.72
C ARG A 30 8.91 -47.70 8.68
N THR A 31 9.01 -47.99 9.98
CA THR A 31 8.17 -47.40 11.02
C THR A 31 8.51 -45.92 11.26
N TRP A 32 9.70 -45.46 10.83
CA TRP A 32 10.12 -44.08 10.98
C TRP A 32 9.35 -43.08 10.09
N GLN A 33 8.82 -43.53 8.94
CA GLN A 33 8.03 -42.65 8.06
C GLN A 33 6.71 -42.19 8.67
N ARG A 34 6.12 -42.92 9.59
CA ARG A 34 4.91 -42.47 10.29
C ARG A 34 5.20 -41.50 11.42
N ARG A 35 6.33 -41.64 12.11
CA ARG A 35 6.67 -40.74 13.24
C ARG A 35 7.04 -39.32 12.81
N THR A 36 7.59 -39.14 11.60
CA THR A 36 7.99 -37.83 11.10
C THR A 36 6.89 -37.11 10.32
N ARG A 37 5.91 -37.80 9.76
CA ARG A 37 4.83 -37.18 9.00
C ARG A 37 3.88 -36.36 9.86
N VAL A 38 3.50 -36.86 11.02
CA VAL A 38 2.58 -36.15 11.92
C VAL A 38 3.14 -34.81 12.40
N PRO A 39 4.37 -34.73 12.97
CA PRO A 39 4.91 -33.46 13.40
C PRO A 39 5.14 -32.46 12.24
N VAL A 40 5.49 -32.94 11.05
CA VAL A 40 5.65 -32.07 9.89
C VAL A 40 4.29 -31.50 9.45
N ILE A 41 3.23 -32.30 9.38
CA ILE A 41 1.89 -31.84 9.05
C ILE A 41 1.38 -30.85 10.08
N VAL A 42 1.59 -31.11 11.36
CA VAL A 42 1.19 -30.20 12.44
C VAL A 42 1.97 -28.88 12.35
N ALA A 43 3.29 -28.94 12.15
CA ALA A 43 4.13 -27.74 12.02
C ALA A 43 3.73 -26.88 10.80
N THR A 44 3.45 -27.51 9.65
CA THR A 44 2.97 -26.78 8.46
C THR A 44 1.58 -26.19 8.67
N ALA A 45 0.67 -26.91 9.31
CA ALA A 45 -0.67 -26.40 9.61
C ALA A 45 -0.60 -25.18 10.55
N VAL A 46 0.21 -25.25 11.61
CA VAL A 46 0.42 -24.13 12.53
C VAL A 46 1.04 -22.95 11.79
N ALA A 47 2.06 -23.16 10.96
CA ALA A 47 2.69 -22.10 10.19
C ALA A 47 1.69 -21.40 9.24
N VAL A 48 0.83 -22.14 8.56
CA VAL A 48 -0.22 -21.60 7.68
C VAL A 48 -1.23 -20.77 8.47
N ILE A 49 -1.66 -21.26 9.64
CA ILE A 49 -2.61 -20.53 10.50
C ILE A 49 -1.98 -19.21 10.98
N VAL A 50 -0.75 -19.26 11.49
CA VAL A 50 -0.03 -18.07 11.95
C VAL A 50 0.14 -17.06 10.80
N PHE A 51 0.53 -17.52 9.62
CA PHE A 51 0.65 -16.67 8.45
C PHE A 51 -0.69 -16.03 8.06
N ALA A 52 -1.78 -16.80 8.04
CA ALA A 52 -3.11 -16.29 7.74
C ALA A 52 -3.57 -15.23 8.76
N VAL A 53 -3.29 -15.43 10.04
CA VAL A 53 -3.60 -14.44 11.10
C VAL A 53 -2.79 -13.17 10.90
N VAL A 54 -1.48 -13.26 10.65
CA VAL A 54 -0.62 -12.09 10.43
C VAL A 54 -1.08 -11.30 9.21
N VAL A 55 -1.36 -11.98 8.09
CA VAL A 55 -1.88 -11.32 6.88
C VAL A 55 -3.25 -10.70 7.14
N GLY A 56 -4.14 -11.41 7.83
CA GLY A 56 -5.46 -10.88 8.20
C GLY A 56 -5.37 -9.61 9.04
N VAL A 57 -4.51 -9.59 10.05
CA VAL A 57 -4.27 -8.40 10.89
C VAL A 57 -3.68 -7.26 10.08
N ALA A 58 -2.69 -7.53 9.20
CA ALA A 58 -2.09 -6.51 8.35
C ALA A 58 -3.09 -5.88 7.37
N VAL A 59 -3.97 -6.71 6.78
CA VAL A 59 -5.03 -6.22 5.87
C VAL A 59 -6.04 -5.36 6.64
N VAL A 60 -6.51 -5.80 7.80
CA VAL A 60 -7.45 -5.04 8.62
C VAL A 60 -6.82 -3.72 9.09
N ALA A 61 -5.57 -3.75 9.56
CA ALA A 61 -4.85 -2.53 9.93
C ALA A 61 -4.70 -1.57 8.75
N GLY A 62 -4.35 -2.09 7.56
CA GLY A 62 -4.23 -1.28 6.34
C GLY A 62 -5.54 -0.65 5.87
N LEU A 63 -6.68 -1.33 6.08
CA LEU A 63 -8.00 -0.79 5.74
C LEU A 63 -8.50 0.26 6.74
N LEU A 64 -7.96 0.27 7.97
CA LEU A 64 -8.35 1.22 9.02
C LEU A 64 -7.45 2.45 9.06
N THR A 65 -6.32 2.48 8.33
CA THR A 65 -5.43 3.63 8.25
C THR A 65 -5.78 4.48 7.04
N THR A 66 -6.33 5.67 7.26
CA THR A 66 -6.46 6.68 6.22
C THR A 66 -5.05 7.18 5.87
N PRO A 67 -4.64 7.20 4.59
CA PRO A 67 -3.36 7.78 4.22
C PRO A 67 -3.37 9.27 4.54
N THR A 68 -2.33 9.76 5.20
CA THR A 68 -2.17 11.17 5.52
C THR A 68 -1.07 11.79 4.68
N PHE A 69 -1.13 13.09 4.47
CA PHE A 69 -0.10 13.83 3.74
C PHE A 69 0.24 15.14 4.45
N THR A 70 1.30 15.79 4.00
CA THR A 70 1.66 17.15 4.40
C THR A 70 1.06 18.14 3.41
N ALA A 71 0.12 18.94 3.87
CA ALA A 71 -0.44 20.02 3.07
C ALA A 71 0.47 21.26 3.15
N LYS A 72 0.79 21.81 1.98
CA LYS A 72 1.63 22.99 1.82
C LYS A 72 0.94 24.01 0.92
N GLY A 73 1.15 25.26 1.22
CA GLY A 73 0.64 26.31 0.37
C GLY A 73 1.20 27.67 0.75
N GLY A 74 0.87 28.66 -0.05
CA GLY A 74 1.24 30.03 0.21
C GLY A 74 0.24 31.02 -0.38
N VAL A 75 0.12 32.16 0.25
CA VAL A 75 -0.67 33.29 -0.21
C VAL A 75 0.27 34.28 -0.86
N VAL A 76 -0.06 34.77 -2.07
CA VAL A 76 0.70 35.81 -2.74
C VAL A 76 0.70 37.07 -1.88
N ALA A 77 1.88 37.60 -1.61
CA ALA A 77 2.11 38.75 -0.74
C ALA A 77 2.92 39.84 -1.45
N ASP A 78 2.74 41.07 -1.02
CA ASP A 78 3.56 42.17 -1.47
C ASP A 78 4.99 42.05 -0.91
N CYS A 79 5.98 42.20 -1.77
CA CYS A 79 7.39 41.99 -1.42
C CYS A 79 7.97 43.12 -0.53
N LEU A 80 7.32 44.26 -0.43
CA LEU A 80 7.78 45.42 0.37
C LEU A 80 7.13 45.40 1.75
N THR A 81 5.83 45.14 1.81
CA THR A 81 5.06 45.19 3.06
C THR A 81 5.01 43.82 3.77
N GLU A 82 5.43 42.75 3.07
CA GLU A 82 5.33 41.33 3.54
C GLU A 82 3.90 40.90 3.94
N ASN A 83 2.89 41.60 3.40
CA ASN A 83 1.49 41.33 3.66
C ASN A 83 0.78 40.96 2.36
N ALA A 84 -0.27 40.14 2.47
CA ALA A 84 -1.18 39.83 1.35
C ALA A 84 -2.40 40.74 1.43
N ALA A 85 -2.69 41.49 0.36
CA ALA A 85 -3.89 42.29 0.26
C ALA A 85 -5.11 41.42 -0.03
N LEU A 86 -6.21 41.70 0.64
CA LEU A 86 -7.50 41.05 0.42
C LEU A 86 -8.42 41.96 -0.44
N PRO A 87 -9.38 41.36 -1.17
CA PRO A 87 -10.32 42.13 -2.02
C PRO A 87 -11.19 43.14 -1.26
N ASP A 88 -11.47 42.83 0.00
CA ASP A 88 -12.27 43.65 0.92
C ASP A 88 -11.47 44.81 1.55
N GLY A 89 -10.22 44.99 1.17
CA GLY A 89 -9.30 45.97 1.73
C GLY A 89 -8.58 45.52 2.99
N GLY A 90 -8.84 44.35 3.49
CA GLY A 90 -8.11 43.71 4.59
C GLY A 90 -6.68 43.33 4.17
N THR A 91 -5.86 42.98 5.14
CA THR A 91 -4.48 42.51 4.92
C THR A 91 -4.20 41.28 5.75
N LEU A 92 -3.53 40.28 5.16
CA LEU A 92 -3.04 39.10 5.86
C LEU A 92 -1.55 39.25 6.11
N ALA A 93 -1.17 39.13 7.37
CA ALA A 93 0.22 39.15 7.80
C ALA A 93 0.68 37.75 8.25
N ARG A 94 1.97 37.65 8.54
CA ARG A 94 2.51 36.46 9.23
C ARG A 94 1.76 36.24 10.54
N GLY A 95 1.41 34.97 10.81
CA GLY A 95 0.60 34.57 11.96
C GLY A 95 -0.91 34.51 11.68
N ALA A 96 -1.37 34.98 10.51
CA ALA A 96 -2.77 34.83 10.13
C ALA A 96 -3.19 33.32 10.13
N PRO A 97 -4.34 32.96 10.70
CA PRO A 97 -4.79 31.59 10.79
C PRO A 97 -5.11 31.02 9.40
N VAL A 98 -4.77 29.74 9.21
CA VAL A 98 -5.10 28.95 8.04
C VAL A 98 -5.88 27.72 8.51
N VAL A 99 -7.08 27.53 8.00
CA VAL A 99 -7.93 26.41 8.36
C VAL A 99 -8.29 25.64 7.10
N LEU A 100 -8.11 24.34 7.15
CA LEU A 100 -8.51 23.41 6.09
C LEU A 100 -9.81 22.74 6.48
N PHE A 101 -10.78 22.79 5.57
CA PHE A 101 -12.07 22.11 5.70
C PHE A 101 -12.18 21.02 4.64
N ASP A 102 -12.80 19.91 5.00
CA ASP A 102 -13.18 18.87 4.06
C ASP A 102 -14.40 19.27 3.20
N ALA A 103 -14.79 18.39 2.27
CA ALA A 103 -15.96 18.60 1.42
C ALA A 103 -17.30 18.64 2.19
N ALA A 104 -17.33 18.13 3.43
CA ALA A 104 -18.51 18.19 4.31
C ALA A 104 -18.53 19.46 5.16
N GLY A 105 -17.48 20.30 5.09
CA GLY A 105 -17.34 21.52 5.88
C GLY A 105 -16.78 21.28 7.28
N GLY A 106 -16.26 20.06 7.56
CA GLY A 106 -15.55 19.74 8.79
C GLY A 106 -14.14 20.32 8.78
N GLU A 107 -13.70 20.92 9.91
CA GLU A 107 -12.31 21.33 10.07
C GLU A 107 -11.42 20.10 10.22
N VAL A 108 -10.47 19.93 9.30
CA VAL A 108 -9.53 18.79 9.30
C VAL A 108 -8.14 19.16 9.77
N ALA A 109 -7.75 20.43 9.63
CA ALA A 109 -6.47 20.91 10.09
C ALA A 109 -6.44 22.42 10.29
N ARG A 110 -5.56 22.91 11.19
CA ARG A 110 -5.34 24.32 11.46
C ARG A 110 -3.86 24.60 11.58
N THR A 111 -3.43 25.71 10.98
CA THR A 111 -2.06 26.23 11.06
C THR A 111 -2.07 27.75 10.94
N THR A 112 -0.92 28.35 10.73
CA THR A 112 -0.79 29.79 10.49
C THR A 112 0.16 30.06 9.33
N LEU A 113 0.05 31.22 8.70
CA LEU A 113 1.05 31.73 7.78
C LEU A 113 2.35 31.99 8.55
N SER A 114 3.41 31.24 8.25
CA SER A 114 4.60 31.20 9.11
C SER A 114 5.85 31.77 8.46
N VAL A 115 6.09 31.49 7.18
CA VAL A 115 7.32 31.85 6.50
C VAL A 115 7.02 32.75 5.31
N PHE A 116 7.76 33.86 5.22
CA PHE A 116 7.76 34.70 4.03
C PHE A 116 8.87 34.24 3.10
N LEU A 117 8.50 33.89 1.88
CA LEU A 117 9.42 33.47 0.84
C LEU A 117 9.44 34.51 -0.28
N ARG A 118 10.65 34.86 -0.71
CA ARG A 118 10.88 35.68 -1.89
C ARG A 118 11.47 34.80 -2.98
N GLY A 119 10.74 34.62 -4.06
CA GLY A 119 11.16 33.87 -5.23
C GLY A 119 11.18 34.73 -6.49
N ASP A 120 11.59 34.12 -7.59
CA ASP A 120 11.62 34.78 -8.91
C ASP A 120 10.21 35.12 -9.41
N ASP A 121 9.20 34.34 -9.00
CA ASP A 121 7.78 34.52 -9.37
C ASP A 121 7.02 35.46 -8.42
N GLY A 122 7.69 36.08 -7.43
CA GLY A 122 7.09 36.96 -6.45
C GLY A 122 7.28 36.52 -5.00
N CYS A 123 6.55 37.19 -4.11
CA CYS A 123 6.63 36.94 -2.68
C CYS A 123 5.40 36.22 -2.17
N GLN A 124 5.59 35.36 -1.19
CA GLN A 124 4.52 34.50 -0.62
C GLN A 124 4.67 34.36 0.89
N LEU A 125 3.56 34.38 1.58
CA LEU A 125 3.43 33.90 2.96
C LEU A 125 2.99 32.43 2.92
N THR A 126 3.81 31.53 3.44
CA THR A 126 3.59 30.10 3.31
C THR A 126 3.09 29.47 4.60
N PHE A 127 2.40 28.36 4.44
CA PHE A 127 1.98 27.49 5.53
C PHE A 127 2.30 26.03 5.22
N GLU A 128 2.47 25.26 6.28
CA GLU A 128 2.63 23.83 6.22
C GLU A 128 1.87 23.18 7.38
N VAL A 129 1.18 22.05 7.11
CA VAL A 129 0.51 21.26 8.12
C VAL A 129 0.64 19.77 7.79
N ASN A 130 1.05 18.99 8.79
CA ASN A 130 1.26 17.55 8.65
C ASN A 130 0.03 16.77 9.10
N GLY A 131 -0.11 15.55 8.58
CA GLY A 131 -1.12 14.61 9.06
C GLY A 131 -2.54 14.92 8.59
N VAL A 132 -2.68 15.59 7.45
CA VAL A 132 -3.99 15.82 6.83
C VAL A 132 -4.45 14.55 6.15
N ASP A 133 -5.68 14.08 6.43
CA ASP A 133 -6.24 12.90 5.82
C ASP A 133 -6.39 13.07 4.31
N TYR A 134 -6.02 12.06 3.54
CA TYR A 134 -6.12 12.13 2.08
C TYR A 134 -7.57 11.99 1.61
N THR A 135 -8.02 12.89 0.72
CA THR A 135 -9.30 12.80 0.02
C THR A 135 -9.18 13.26 -1.43
N ASP A 136 -9.90 12.61 -2.35
CA ASP A 136 -9.97 13.03 -3.75
C ASP A 136 -10.88 14.24 -3.98
N ALA A 137 -11.74 14.55 -3.02
CA ALA A 137 -12.69 15.67 -3.09
C ALA A 137 -12.00 17.04 -2.97
N GLY A 138 -10.72 17.09 -2.51
CA GLY A 138 -10.03 18.34 -2.23
C GLY A 138 -10.47 18.99 -0.92
N TYR A 139 -10.00 20.21 -0.70
CA TYR A 139 -10.19 20.96 0.54
C TYR A 139 -10.60 22.39 0.26
N LEU A 140 -11.37 22.97 1.17
CA LEU A 140 -11.56 24.41 1.23
C LEU A 140 -10.52 24.97 2.21
N VAL A 141 -9.61 25.77 1.69
CA VAL A 141 -8.58 26.47 2.48
C VAL A 141 -9.08 27.85 2.81
N SER A 142 -9.27 28.13 4.10
CA SER A 142 -9.67 29.44 4.60
C SER A 142 -8.48 30.10 5.27
N VAL A 143 -8.13 31.31 4.87
CA VAL A 143 -7.01 32.08 5.40
C VAL A 143 -7.53 33.41 5.95
N GLY A 144 -7.12 33.75 7.17
CA GLY A 144 -7.53 34.96 7.87
C GLY A 144 -8.62 34.70 8.93
N ASP A 145 -9.04 35.76 9.57
CA ASP A 145 -10.01 35.80 10.66
C ASP A 145 -11.24 36.67 10.34
N ALA A 146 -11.91 37.12 11.39
CA ALA A 146 -13.12 37.94 11.25
C ALA A 146 -12.85 39.32 10.61
N ASP A 147 -11.62 39.85 10.71
CA ASP A 147 -11.25 41.16 10.21
C ASP A 147 -10.84 41.16 8.73
N GLY A 148 -10.59 39.96 8.19
CA GLY A 148 -10.31 39.77 6.77
C GLY A 148 -10.02 38.30 6.49
N ARG A 149 -10.88 37.69 5.65
CA ARG A 149 -10.79 36.28 5.32
C ARG A 149 -11.11 36.02 3.87
N PHE A 150 -10.34 35.12 3.26
CA PHE A 150 -10.72 34.53 2.00
C PHE A 150 -10.69 33.00 2.08
N SER A 151 -11.40 32.37 1.18
CA SER A 151 -11.42 30.90 1.10
C SER A 151 -11.32 30.47 -0.36
N GLU A 152 -10.53 29.45 -0.61
CA GLU A 152 -10.29 28.90 -1.95
C GLU A 152 -10.38 27.38 -1.90
N SER A 153 -10.98 26.81 -2.93
CA SER A 153 -11.08 25.35 -3.10
C SER A 153 -9.82 24.84 -3.79
N VAL A 154 -9.11 23.92 -3.15
CA VAL A 154 -7.82 23.41 -3.58
C VAL A 154 -7.83 21.88 -3.62
N SER A 155 -7.31 21.32 -4.70
CA SER A 155 -7.16 19.86 -4.79
C SER A 155 -6.06 19.34 -3.86
N THR A 156 -6.20 18.08 -3.43
CA THR A 156 -5.20 17.40 -2.60
C THR A 156 -3.83 17.40 -3.28
N ALA A 157 -3.77 17.16 -4.59
CA ALA A 157 -2.52 17.17 -5.34
C ALA A 157 -1.83 18.55 -5.34
N ALA A 158 -2.60 19.64 -5.44
CA ALA A 158 -2.04 20.99 -5.35
C ALA A 158 -1.50 21.28 -3.96
N LEU A 159 -2.19 20.87 -2.89
CA LEU A 159 -1.68 21.02 -1.51
C LEU A 159 -0.42 20.19 -1.24
N GLN A 160 -0.26 19.04 -1.87
CA GLN A 160 0.97 18.27 -1.76
C GLN A 160 2.16 18.94 -2.45
N GLN A 161 1.91 19.63 -3.56
CA GLN A 161 2.94 20.28 -4.37
C GLN A 161 3.24 21.72 -3.90
N GLY A 162 2.41 22.28 -3.03
CA GLY A 162 2.49 23.67 -2.60
C GLY A 162 1.54 24.58 -3.38
N ALA A 163 0.28 24.62 -2.95
CA ALA A 163 -0.75 25.45 -3.59
C ALA A 163 -0.45 26.93 -3.44
N VAL A 164 -0.55 27.69 -4.53
CA VAL A 164 -0.44 29.15 -4.51
C VAL A 164 -1.85 29.74 -4.52
N LEU A 165 -2.24 30.28 -3.37
CA LEU A 165 -3.54 30.92 -3.17
C LEU A 165 -3.46 32.40 -3.59
N ARG A 166 -4.44 32.81 -4.38
CA ARG A 166 -4.52 34.20 -4.86
C ARG A 166 -5.83 34.81 -4.40
N PRO A 167 -5.82 35.71 -3.43
CA PRO A 167 -7.00 36.48 -3.12
C PRO A 167 -7.42 37.24 -4.39
N LEU A 168 -8.49 36.78 -5.04
CA LEU A 168 -9.01 37.44 -6.25
C LEU A 168 -9.69 38.72 -5.83
N GLY A 169 -9.13 39.85 -6.30
CA GLY A 169 -9.74 41.16 -6.22
C GLY A 169 -10.53 41.49 -7.48
#